data_d5f2c1f83bbef5c59021033db89eafdd
#
_entry.id   d5f2c1f83bbef5c59021033db89eafdd
#
_cell.length_a   1.000
_cell.length_b   1.000
_cell.length_c   1.000
_cell.angle_alpha   90.00
_cell.angle_beta   90.00
_cell.angle_gamma   90.00
#
_symmetry.space_group_name_H-M   'P 1'
#
loop_
_entity.id
_entity.type
_entity.pdbx_description
1 polymer ?
#
loop_
_entity_poly.entity_id
_entity_poly.type
_entity_poly.pdbx_seq_one_letter_code
_entity_poly.pdbx_strand_id
1 'polypeptide(L)'
;MTQGKRLRIAALFVIVLVFAFIMDMSSNAITDNTLIRNDTGDGDAIYDLVLNADGLDEDYSYQLKLKEELPSDKQANELFTQAKKEIDDSFCEENQSVEQVRGHINMKEAYAQGAVEAEWTLSDYDVVDINGDVNQEAFEEADDEQGKLISASVELSCGEHRQLYDFSFVVFPDELDAGGRLIKGINRHIDSEMSKTGTKKLTLPD
;
A
#
# COMPACT_ATOMS: atom_id res chain seq x y z
N MET A 1 54.44 -6.90 -35.01
CA MET A 1 53.38 -7.01 -33.98
C MET A 1 52.52 -8.19 -34.37
N THR A 2 52.50 -9.27 -33.56
CA THR A 2 51.84 -10.52 -33.90
C THR A 2 50.31 -10.34 -33.89
N GLN A 3 49.62 -11.05 -34.77
CA GLN A 3 48.14 -10.99 -34.95
C GLN A 3 47.37 -11.16 -33.62
N GLY A 4 47.87 -11.96 -32.69
CA GLY A 4 47.30 -12.14 -31.36
C GLY A 4 47.38 -10.92 -30.43
N LYS A 5 48.39 -10.05 -30.58
CA LYS A 5 48.44 -8.79 -29.81
C LYS A 5 47.43 -7.76 -30.33
N ARG A 6 47.19 -7.71 -31.65
CA ARG A 6 46.16 -6.81 -32.25
C ARG A 6 44.76 -7.23 -31.83
N LEU A 7 44.47 -8.53 -31.75
CA LEU A 7 43.17 -9.07 -31.32
C LEU A 7 42.92 -8.75 -29.84
N ARG A 8 43.91 -8.89 -28.96
CA ARG A 8 43.78 -8.56 -27.54
C ARG A 8 43.55 -7.06 -27.29
N ILE A 9 44.24 -6.20 -28.04
CA ILE A 9 44.04 -4.74 -27.93
C ILE A 9 42.64 -4.36 -28.44
N ALA A 10 42.18 -4.94 -29.55
CA ALA A 10 40.84 -4.71 -30.06
C ALA A 10 39.75 -5.18 -29.06
N ALA A 11 39.91 -6.36 -28.45
CA ALA A 11 39.00 -6.87 -27.44
C ALA A 11 38.97 -5.97 -26.18
N LEU A 12 40.13 -5.46 -25.75
CA LEU A 12 40.20 -4.55 -24.60
C LEU A 12 39.52 -3.20 -24.90
N PHE A 13 39.65 -2.71 -26.13
CA PHE A 13 39.01 -1.48 -26.57
C PHE A 13 37.47 -1.62 -26.64
N VAL A 14 36.96 -2.76 -27.08
CA VAL A 14 35.52 -3.07 -27.08
C VAL A 14 34.97 -3.17 -25.65
N ILE A 15 35.71 -3.80 -24.73
CA ILE A 15 35.33 -3.90 -23.32
C ILE A 15 35.25 -2.51 -22.68
N VAL A 16 36.23 -1.64 -22.92
CA VAL A 16 36.25 -0.27 -22.41
C VAL A 16 35.10 0.56 -22.99
N LEU A 17 34.79 0.42 -24.29
CA LEU A 17 33.64 1.08 -24.93
C LEU A 17 32.30 0.61 -24.36
N VAL A 18 32.13 -0.70 -24.14
CA VAL A 18 30.93 -1.26 -23.52
C VAL A 18 30.79 -0.79 -22.07
N PHE A 19 31.89 -0.75 -21.32
CA PHE A 19 31.87 -0.20 -19.95
C PHE A 19 31.57 1.30 -19.93
N ALA A 20 32.14 2.09 -20.83
CA ALA A 20 31.83 3.52 -20.95
C ALA A 20 30.33 3.73 -21.32
N PHE A 21 29.78 2.90 -22.22
CA PHE A 21 28.36 2.96 -22.60
C PHE A 21 27.45 2.56 -21.48
N ILE A 22 27.80 1.56 -20.67
CA ILE A 22 27.03 1.14 -19.48
C ILE A 22 27.09 2.22 -18.38
N MET A 23 28.25 2.85 -18.20
CA MET A 23 28.42 3.97 -17.25
C MET A 23 27.64 5.22 -17.68
N ASP A 24 27.54 5.48 -18.99
CA ASP A 24 26.77 6.60 -19.56
C ASP A 24 25.24 6.37 -19.44
N MET A 25 24.79 5.10 -19.43
CA MET A 25 23.37 4.76 -19.19
C MET A 25 22.97 4.82 -17.71
N SER A 26 23.90 4.85 -16.76
CA SER A 26 23.60 4.86 -15.32
C SER A 26 23.87 6.21 -14.64
N SER A 27 24.44 7.17 -15.32
CA SER A 27 24.59 8.53 -14.81
C SER A 27 23.61 9.45 -15.56
N ASN A 28 22.62 10.00 -14.84
CA ASN A 28 21.93 11.19 -15.29
C ASN A 28 22.97 12.31 -15.37
N ALA A 29 23.70 12.37 -16.49
CA ALA A 29 24.72 13.38 -16.70
C ALA A 29 24.03 14.76 -16.74
N ILE A 30 24.50 15.68 -15.91
CA ILE A 30 24.06 17.07 -15.97
C ILE A 30 24.53 17.63 -17.32
N THR A 31 23.61 17.73 -18.27
CA THR A 31 23.87 18.35 -19.56
C THR A 31 23.43 19.81 -19.46
N ASP A 32 24.31 20.73 -19.79
CA ASP A 32 24.06 22.18 -19.82
C ASP A 32 23.63 22.82 -18.47
N ASN A 33 24.15 22.34 -17.34
CA ASN A 33 23.75 22.80 -15.98
C ASN A 33 22.25 22.69 -15.69
N THR A 34 21.54 21.78 -16.36
CA THR A 34 20.11 21.58 -16.18
C THR A 34 19.86 20.25 -15.47
N LEU A 35 19.13 20.29 -14.35
CA LEU A 35 18.62 19.15 -13.65
C LEU A 35 17.20 18.85 -14.16
N ILE A 36 16.96 17.61 -14.58
CA ILE A 36 15.67 17.18 -15.10
C ILE A 36 15.00 16.29 -14.05
N ARG A 37 13.74 16.54 -13.75
CA ARG A 37 12.93 15.65 -12.91
C ARG A 37 12.51 14.44 -13.73
N ASN A 38 12.33 13.31 -13.06
CA ASN A 38 11.65 12.17 -13.68
C ASN A 38 10.17 12.50 -13.87
N ASP A 39 9.53 11.83 -14.82
CA ASP A 39 8.09 11.91 -15.02
C ASP A 39 7.34 11.37 -13.79
N THR A 40 6.08 11.79 -13.63
CA THR A 40 5.21 11.34 -12.54
C THR A 40 5.08 9.81 -12.52
N GLY A 41 5.40 9.19 -11.40
CA GLY A 41 5.34 7.73 -11.20
C GLY A 41 6.66 6.99 -11.45
N ASP A 42 7.70 7.67 -11.97
CA ASP A 42 9.03 7.08 -12.20
C ASP A 42 9.96 7.21 -10.97
N GLY A 43 9.47 7.86 -9.92
CA GLY A 43 10.22 8.10 -8.69
C GLY A 43 11.20 9.26 -8.80
N ASP A 44 11.89 9.55 -7.71
CA ASP A 44 12.79 10.70 -7.61
C ASP A 44 14.06 10.52 -8.45
N ALA A 45 14.48 11.56 -9.16
CA ALA A 45 15.76 11.58 -9.87
C ALA A 45 16.91 11.78 -8.87
N ILE A 46 17.93 10.94 -8.95
CA ILE A 46 19.12 10.99 -8.08
C ILE A 46 20.32 11.40 -8.90
N TYR A 47 20.99 12.49 -8.48
CA TYR A 47 22.18 13.03 -9.12
C TYR A 47 23.35 12.99 -8.14
N ASP A 48 24.44 12.30 -8.52
CA ASP A 48 25.69 12.33 -7.78
C ASP A 48 26.50 13.54 -8.25
N LEU A 49 26.63 14.53 -7.39
CA LEU A 49 27.38 15.76 -7.65
C LEU A 49 28.76 15.67 -7.01
N VAL A 50 29.80 16.01 -7.77
CA VAL A 50 31.13 16.21 -7.24
C VAL A 50 31.40 17.72 -7.19
N LEU A 51 31.57 18.24 -5.98
CA LEU A 51 31.88 19.64 -5.74
C LEU A 51 33.41 19.80 -5.71
N ASN A 52 33.92 20.50 -6.69
CA ASN A 52 35.31 20.90 -6.75
C ASN A 52 35.37 22.44 -6.72
N ALA A 53 36.08 23.00 -5.75
CA ALA A 53 36.21 24.45 -5.61
C ALA A 53 37.63 24.83 -5.28
N ASP A 54 38.10 25.95 -5.81
CA ASP A 54 39.40 26.50 -5.52
C ASP A 54 39.58 26.76 -4.01
N GLY A 55 40.52 26.07 -3.38
CA GLY A 55 40.80 26.16 -1.94
C GLY A 55 40.27 24.99 -1.12
N LEU A 56 39.63 23.99 -1.73
CA LEU A 56 39.34 22.71 -1.11
C LEU A 56 40.46 21.71 -1.43
N ASP A 57 40.97 21.00 -0.41
CA ASP A 57 42.05 20.02 -0.56
C ASP A 57 41.51 18.67 -1.11
N GLU A 58 40.20 18.46 -1.12
CA GLU A 58 39.55 17.22 -1.56
C GLU A 58 38.22 17.52 -2.28
N ASP A 59 37.85 16.61 -3.19
CA ASP A 59 36.57 16.63 -3.86
C ASP A 59 35.44 16.16 -2.88
N TYR A 60 34.34 16.91 -2.79
CA TYR A 60 33.20 16.54 -2.00
C TYR A 60 32.13 15.95 -2.88
N SER A 61 31.74 14.69 -2.61
CA SER A 61 30.57 14.06 -3.26
C SER A 61 29.28 14.38 -2.49
N TYR A 62 28.26 14.81 -3.20
CA TYR A 62 26.94 15.11 -2.66
C TYR A 62 25.85 14.47 -3.53
N GLN A 63 24.95 13.72 -2.91
CA GLN A 63 23.81 13.14 -3.60
C GLN A 63 22.63 14.10 -3.53
N LEU A 64 22.23 14.64 -4.69
CA LEU A 64 21.04 15.48 -4.82
C LEU A 64 19.86 14.62 -5.26
N LYS A 65 18.82 14.62 -4.43
CA LYS A 65 17.55 13.97 -4.72
C LYS A 65 16.55 15.02 -5.22
N LEU A 66 16.11 14.88 -6.45
CA LEU A 66 15.14 15.77 -7.09
C LEU A 66 13.80 15.02 -7.20
N LYS A 67 12.77 15.51 -6.53
CA LYS A 67 11.45 14.89 -6.60
C LYS A 67 10.95 14.83 -8.04
N GLU A 68 10.23 13.76 -8.37
CA GLU A 68 9.59 13.59 -9.67
C GLU A 68 8.68 14.78 -10.04
N GLU A 69 8.28 14.87 -11.29
CA GLU A 69 7.36 15.91 -11.75
C GLU A 69 5.99 15.72 -11.08
N LEU A 70 5.43 16.83 -10.60
CA LEU A 70 4.08 16.80 -10.02
C LEU A 70 3.06 16.57 -11.14
N PRO A 71 2.08 15.69 -10.94
CA PRO A 71 1.06 15.42 -11.94
C PRO A 71 0.24 16.68 -12.23
N SER A 72 -0.11 16.90 -13.48
CA SER A 72 -1.12 17.87 -13.85
C SER A 72 -2.51 17.43 -13.37
N ASP A 73 -3.46 18.36 -13.27
CA ASP A 73 -4.86 18.07 -12.90
C ASP A 73 -5.45 16.91 -13.72
N LYS A 74 -5.14 16.84 -15.01
CA LYS A 74 -5.63 15.78 -15.89
C LYS A 74 -5.02 14.42 -15.53
N GLN A 75 -3.70 14.36 -15.35
CA GLN A 75 -3.00 13.14 -14.97
C GLN A 75 -3.44 12.64 -13.59
N ALA A 76 -3.56 13.54 -12.61
CA ALA A 76 -4.06 13.20 -11.28
C ALA A 76 -5.48 12.61 -11.33
N ASN A 77 -6.39 13.18 -12.13
CA ASN A 77 -7.75 12.66 -12.30
C ASN A 77 -7.77 11.28 -12.98
N GLU A 78 -6.89 11.03 -13.95
CA GLU A 78 -6.73 9.72 -14.59
C GLU A 78 -6.22 8.69 -13.58
N LEU A 79 -5.21 9.02 -12.77
CA LEU A 79 -4.67 8.18 -11.71
C LEU A 79 -5.71 7.89 -10.61
N PHE A 80 -6.48 8.89 -10.17
CA PHE A 80 -7.58 8.68 -9.21
C PHE A 80 -8.68 7.77 -9.78
N THR A 81 -8.99 7.90 -11.07
CA THR A 81 -9.96 7.01 -11.74
C THR A 81 -9.46 5.57 -11.75
N GLN A 82 -8.18 5.38 -12.04
CA GLN A 82 -7.55 4.06 -11.98
C GLN A 82 -7.54 3.51 -10.56
N ALA A 83 -7.13 4.30 -9.56
CA ALA A 83 -7.10 3.90 -8.15
C ALA A 83 -8.48 3.47 -7.65
N LYS A 84 -9.54 4.24 -7.96
CA LYS A 84 -10.93 3.87 -7.62
C LYS A 84 -11.34 2.55 -8.23
N LYS A 85 -11.00 2.32 -9.49
CA LYS A 85 -11.28 1.05 -10.15
C LYS A 85 -10.54 -0.11 -9.49
N GLU A 86 -9.27 0.07 -9.13
CA GLU A 86 -8.49 -0.94 -8.41
C GLU A 86 -9.09 -1.23 -7.02
N ILE A 87 -9.60 -0.20 -6.31
CA ILE A 87 -10.34 -0.36 -5.06
C ILE A 87 -11.60 -1.21 -5.30
N ASP A 88 -12.46 -0.80 -6.24
CA ASP A 88 -13.70 -1.52 -6.54
C ASP A 88 -13.45 -2.99 -6.92
N ASP A 89 -12.39 -3.25 -7.69
CA ASP A 89 -12.04 -4.59 -8.17
C ASP A 89 -11.40 -5.47 -7.07
N SER A 90 -10.69 -4.88 -6.08
CA SER A 90 -9.88 -5.63 -5.11
C SER A 90 -10.36 -5.57 -3.66
N PHE A 91 -11.24 -4.65 -3.29
CA PHE A 91 -11.67 -4.44 -1.91
C PHE A 91 -12.27 -5.69 -1.27
N CYS A 92 -13.09 -6.42 -2.03
CA CYS A 92 -13.80 -7.63 -1.59
C CYS A 92 -13.14 -8.92 -2.09
N GLU A 93 -11.84 -8.96 -2.34
CA GLU A 93 -11.14 -10.07 -3.01
C GLU A 93 -11.52 -11.47 -2.47
N GLU A 94 -11.66 -11.61 -1.16
CA GLU A 94 -12.03 -12.87 -0.49
C GLU A 94 -13.52 -12.98 -0.16
N ASN A 95 -14.30 -11.93 -0.42
CA ASN A 95 -15.72 -11.83 -0.09
C ASN A 95 -16.60 -11.88 -1.33
N GLN A 96 -17.86 -12.25 -1.20
CA GLN A 96 -18.78 -12.34 -2.33
C GLN A 96 -19.11 -10.95 -2.92
N SER A 97 -19.28 -9.94 -2.07
CA SER A 97 -19.58 -8.56 -2.44
C SER A 97 -19.42 -7.62 -1.24
N VAL A 98 -19.49 -6.31 -1.49
CA VAL A 98 -19.56 -5.27 -0.44
C VAL A 98 -20.80 -5.40 0.45
N GLU A 99 -21.83 -6.09 -0.01
CA GLU A 99 -23.07 -6.34 0.74
C GLU A 99 -22.98 -7.58 1.63
N GLN A 100 -21.94 -8.40 1.48
CA GLN A 100 -21.70 -9.64 2.24
C GLN A 100 -20.23 -9.88 2.54
N VAL A 101 -19.66 -9.00 3.34
CA VAL A 101 -18.28 -9.12 3.83
C VAL A 101 -18.28 -10.02 5.07
N ARG A 102 -17.45 -11.06 5.09
CA ARG A 102 -17.28 -11.97 6.24
C ARG A 102 -15.83 -12.15 6.64
N GLY A 103 -14.92 -11.97 5.70
CA GLY A 103 -13.49 -12.10 5.89
C GLY A 103 -12.76 -10.81 5.65
N HIS A 104 -11.47 -10.91 5.50
CA HIS A 104 -10.56 -9.81 5.23
C HIS A 104 -11.03 -8.92 4.06
N ILE A 105 -10.86 -7.61 4.21
CA ILE A 105 -11.02 -6.62 3.14
C ILE A 105 -9.66 -5.99 2.81
N ASN A 106 -9.45 -5.72 1.54
CA ASN A 106 -8.15 -5.26 1.06
C ASN A 106 -8.08 -3.72 1.06
N MET A 107 -7.49 -3.15 2.09
CA MET A 107 -7.25 -1.71 2.25
C MET A 107 -5.77 -1.39 1.99
N LYS A 108 -5.39 -1.25 0.71
CA LYS A 108 -4.00 -0.93 0.35
C LYS A 108 -3.68 0.53 0.66
N GLU A 109 -2.43 0.79 1.01
CA GLU A 109 -1.89 2.13 1.22
C GLU A 109 -1.53 2.85 -0.08
N ALA A 110 -1.46 2.12 -1.22
CA ALA A 110 -1.12 2.69 -2.51
C ALA A 110 -1.79 1.94 -3.67
N TYR A 111 -2.14 2.70 -4.71
CA TYR A 111 -2.81 2.26 -5.94
C TYR A 111 -2.12 2.86 -7.17
N ALA A 112 -2.59 2.50 -8.38
CA ALA A 112 -2.03 2.98 -9.64
C ALA A 112 -0.50 2.80 -9.69
N GLN A 113 -0.03 1.57 -9.38
CA GLN A 113 1.40 1.21 -9.34
C GLN A 113 2.24 2.01 -8.33
N GLY A 114 1.61 2.57 -7.29
CA GLY A 114 2.27 3.38 -6.27
C GLY A 114 2.20 4.89 -6.51
N ALA A 115 1.59 5.33 -7.62
CA ALA A 115 1.45 6.75 -7.94
C ALA A 115 0.37 7.46 -7.11
N VAL A 116 -0.55 6.73 -6.49
CA VAL A 116 -1.62 7.24 -5.64
C VAL A 116 -1.50 6.63 -4.26
N GLU A 117 -1.27 7.45 -3.25
CA GLU A 117 -1.34 7.06 -1.84
C GLU A 117 -2.80 7.06 -1.37
N ALA A 118 -3.13 6.18 -0.43
CA ALA A 118 -4.49 6.05 0.11
C ALA A 118 -4.47 6.00 1.63
N GLU A 119 -5.26 6.86 2.25
CA GLU A 119 -5.49 6.89 3.69
C GLU A 119 -6.94 6.50 3.98
N TRP A 120 -7.11 5.39 4.73
CA TRP A 120 -8.42 4.81 5.01
C TRP A 120 -8.97 5.27 6.35
N THR A 121 -10.28 5.53 6.37
CA THR A 121 -11.06 5.80 7.59
C THR A 121 -12.32 4.95 7.57
N LEU A 122 -12.55 4.19 8.65
CA LEU A 122 -13.74 3.38 8.85
C LEU A 122 -14.61 3.98 9.95
N SER A 123 -15.92 3.78 9.85
CA SER A 123 -16.86 4.24 10.89
C SER A 123 -16.78 3.44 12.17
N ASP A 124 -16.28 2.20 12.13
CA ASP A 124 -16.21 1.30 13.28
C ASP A 124 -15.00 0.36 13.18
N TYR A 125 -13.95 0.70 13.93
CA TYR A 125 -12.72 -0.09 14.02
C TYR A 125 -12.81 -1.28 14.99
N ASP A 126 -13.86 -1.36 15.79
CA ASP A 126 -14.10 -2.53 16.64
C ASP A 126 -14.63 -3.72 15.80
N VAL A 127 -15.31 -3.43 14.67
CA VAL A 127 -15.84 -4.44 13.75
C VAL A 127 -14.84 -4.83 12.68
N VAL A 128 -14.12 -3.87 12.11
CA VAL A 128 -13.05 -4.10 11.14
C VAL A 128 -11.84 -3.30 11.54
N ASP A 129 -10.72 -3.95 11.74
CA ASP A 129 -9.50 -3.28 12.17
C ASP A 129 -8.80 -2.50 11.04
N ILE A 130 -7.71 -1.80 11.38
CA ILE A 130 -6.94 -0.98 10.43
C ILE A 130 -6.27 -1.82 9.33
N ASN A 131 -6.11 -3.13 9.53
CA ASN A 131 -5.55 -4.03 8.53
C ASN A 131 -6.62 -4.60 7.59
N GLY A 132 -7.90 -4.36 7.88
CA GLY A 132 -9.02 -4.92 7.13
C GLY A 132 -9.51 -6.27 7.64
N ASP A 133 -9.07 -6.70 8.82
CA ASP A 133 -9.51 -7.95 9.41
C ASP A 133 -10.81 -7.78 10.18
N VAL A 134 -11.77 -8.67 9.94
CA VAL A 134 -13.07 -8.67 10.61
C VAL A 134 -12.95 -9.27 11.99
N ASN A 135 -13.33 -8.50 13.01
CA ASN A 135 -13.36 -8.96 14.40
C ASN A 135 -14.67 -9.72 14.70
N GLN A 136 -14.60 -11.04 14.78
CA GLN A 136 -15.75 -11.90 15.03
C GLN A 136 -16.37 -11.72 16.43
N GLU A 137 -15.64 -11.19 17.40
CA GLU A 137 -16.14 -10.93 18.75
C GLU A 137 -17.05 -9.70 18.83
N ALA A 138 -17.00 -8.82 17.83
CA ALA A 138 -17.81 -7.60 17.78
C ALA A 138 -19.28 -7.84 17.44
N PHE A 139 -19.67 -9.08 17.08
CA PHE A 139 -21.05 -9.39 16.64
C PHE A 139 -21.90 -9.98 17.75
N GLU A 140 -23.14 -9.47 17.86
CA GLU A 140 -24.20 -10.03 18.70
C GLU A 140 -25.08 -10.99 17.88
N GLU A 141 -25.99 -11.73 18.55
CA GLU A 141 -26.91 -12.67 17.85
C GLU A 141 -27.83 -11.98 16.84
N ALA A 142 -28.21 -10.73 17.11
CA ALA A 142 -29.04 -9.94 16.20
C ALA A 142 -28.31 -9.59 14.89
N ASP A 143 -27.00 -9.58 14.90
CA ASP A 143 -26.16 -9.24 13.74
C ASP A 143 -26.01 -10.42 12.75
N ASP A 144 -26.35 -11.64 13.18
CA ASP A 144 -26.23 -12.85 12.36
C ASP A 144 -27.09 -12.77 11.07
N GLU A 145 -28.23 -12.09 11.12
CA GLU A 145 -29.16 -11.96 9.98
C GLU A 145 -29.02 -10.61 9.24
N GLN A 146 -28.68 -9.55 9.95
CA GLN A 146 -28.70 -8.19 9.39
C GLN A 146 -27.31 -7.66 9.03
N GLY A 147 -26.26 -8.21 9.66
CA GLY A 147 -24.91 -7.69 9.56
C GLY A 147 -24.76 -6.30 10.20
N LYS A 148 -23.57 -5.75 10.11
CA LYS A 148 -23.24 -4.38 10.54
C LYS A 148 -22.85 -3.54 9.33
N LEU A 149 -23.53 -2.40 9.16
CA LEU A 149 -23.21 -1.43 8.12
C LEU A 149 -21.98 -0.61 8.54
N ILE A 150 -20.92 -0.67 7.74
CA ILE A 150 -19.70 0.10 7.93
C ILE A 150 -19.58 1.10 6.78
N SER A 151 -19.31 2.35 7.12
CA SER A 151 -18.93 3.38 6.14
C SER A 151 -17.42 3.46 6.06
N ALA A 152 -16.91 3.48 4.85
CA ALA A 152 -15.50 3.67 4.56
C ALA A 152 -15.30 4.97 3.77
N SER A 153 -14.27 5.69 4.13
CA SER A 153 -13.79 6.86 3.41
C SER A 153 -12.31 6.65 3.10
N VAL A 154 -11.91 6.83 1.86
CA VAL A 154 -10.50 6.80 1.47
C VAL A 154 -10.09 8.13 0.86
N GLU A 155 -9.11 8.78 1.46
CA GLU A 155 -8.45 9.94 0.87
C GLU A 155 -7.35 9.46 -0.06
N LEU A 156 -7.54 9.69 -1.36
CA LEU A 156 -6.56 9.41 -2.40
C LEU A 156 -5.71 10.65 -2.63
N SER A 157 -4.38 10.48 -2.62
CA SER A 157 -3.44 11.58 -2.85
C SER A 157 -2.42 11.26 -3.92
N CYS A 158 -2.13 12.26 -4.77
CA CYS A 158 -1.13 12.19 -5.82
C CYS A 158 -0.45 13.56 -5.98
N GLY A 159 0.77 13.70 -5.51
CA GLY A 159 1.45 14.98 -5.40
C GLY A 159 0.69 15.94 -4.48
N GLU A 160 0.23 17.08 -5.03
CA GLU A 160 -0.58 18.07 -4.28
C GLU A 160 -2.09 17.85 -4.41
N HIS A 161 -2.51 16.92 -5.27
CA HIS A 161 -3.92 16.63 -5.53
C HIS A 161 -4.47 15.67 -4.47
N ARG A 162 -5.74 15.88 -4.09
CA ARG A 162 -6.47 15.06 -3.13
C ARG A 162 -7.86 14.77 -3.68
N GLN A 163 -8.35 13.54 -3.45
CA GLN A 163 -9.72 13.17 -3.76
C GLN A 163 -10.25 12.20 -2.72
N LEU A 164 -11.45 12.51 -2.19
CA LEU A 164 -12.14 11.63 -1.27
C LEU A 164 -13.04 10.66 -2.05
N TYR A 165 -13.06 9.40 -1.61
CA TYR A 165 -13.94 8.37 -2.13
C TYR A 165 -14.64 7.66 -0.97
N ASP A 166 -15.97 7.85 -0.87
CA ASP A 166 -16.81 7.32 0.19
C ASP A 166 -17.70 6.20 -0.34
N PHE A 167 -17.82 5.12 0.44
CA PHE A 167 -18.73 4.02 0.17
C PHE A 167 -19.10 3.30 1.47
N SER A 168 -19.99 2.32 1.40
CA SER A 168 -20.40 1.54 2.55
C SER A 168 -20.44 0.06 2.19
N PHE A 169 -20.22 -0.78 3.18
CA PHE A 169 -20.29 -2.23 3.06
C PHE A 169 -20.94 -2.84 4.29
N VAL A 170 -21.46 -4.07 4.15
CA VAL A 170 -22.12 -4.78 5.24
C VAL A 170 -21.27 -5.97 5.66
N VAL A 171 -20.89 -5.99 6.93
CA VAL A 171 -20.07 -7.04 7.52
C VAL A 171 -20.95 -8.00 8.32
N PHE A 172 -20.80 -9.28 8.04
CA PHE A 172 -21.49 -10.35 8.72
C PHE A 172 -20.51 -11.20 9.54
N PRO A 173 -20.93 -11.80 10.63
CA PRO A 173 -20.13 -12.79 11.33
C PRO A 173 -19.90 -14.04 10.46
N ASP A 174 -18.88 -14.82 10.82
CA ASP A 174 -18.63 -16.12 10.20
C ASP A 174 -19.86 -17.05 10.30
N GLU A 175 -20.06 -17.84 9.25
CA GLU A 175 -21.07 -18.89 9.29
C GLU A 175 -20.64 -20.01 10.21
N LEU A 176 -21.12 -19.97 11.45
CA LEU A 176 -20.87 -21.03 12.42
C LEU A 176 -21.70 -22.27 12.07
N ASP A 177 -21.07 -23.43 12.10
CA ASP A 177 -21.79 -24.70 12.11
C ASP A 177 -22.57 -24.88 13.42
N ALA A 178 -23.35 -25.95 13.53
CA ALA A 178 -24.16 -26.22 14.73
C ALA A 178 -23.31 -26.30 16.01
N GLY A 179 -22.07 -26.83 15.91
CA GLY A 179 -21.14 -26.92 17.03
C GLY A 179 -20.60 -25.55 17.44
N GLY A 180 -20.21 -24.74 16.47
CA GLY A 180 -19.73 -23.39 16.71
C GLY A 180 -20.79 -22.48 17.36
N ARG A 181 -22.05 -22.57 16.91
CA ARG A 181 -23.17 -21.84 17.53
C ARG A 181 -23.39 -22.27 18.98
N LEU A 182 -23.31 -23.56 19.26
CA LEU A 182 -23.45 -24.07 20.62
C LEU A 182 -22.32 -23.55 21.53
N ILE A 183 -21.06 -23.59 21.06
CA ILE A 183 -19.90 -23.11 21.82
C ILE A 183 -20.03 -21.59 22.06
N LYS A 184 -20.42 -20.81 21.06
CA LYS A 184 -20.64 -19.36 21.17
C LYS A 184 -21.74 -19.04 22.22
N GLY A 185 -22.83 -19.83 22.21
CA GLY A 185 -23.90 -19.71 23.20
C GLY A 185 -23.45 -20.04 24.63
N ILE A 186 -22.65 -21.10 24.81
CA ILE A 186 -22.10 -21.46 26.12
C ILE A 186 -21.16 -20.36 26.63
N ASN A 187 -20.25 -19.86 25.82
CA ASN A 187 -19.30 -18.82 26.22
C ASN A 187 -20.04 -17.54 26.65
N ARG A 188 -21.03 -17.10 25.89
CA ARG A 188 -21.88 -15.93 26.28
C ARG A 188 -22.60 -16.15 27.60
N HIS A 189 -23.15 -17.33 27.79
CA HIS A 189 -23.82 -17.65 29.08
C HIS A 189 -22.85 -17.56 30.24
N ILE A 190 -21.64 -18.09 30.07
CA ILE A 190 -20.55 -18.01 31.04
C ILE A 190 -20.21 -16.54 31.34
N ASP A 191 -19.96 -15.72 30.34
CA ASP A 191 -19.58 -14.30 30.49
C ASP A 191 -20.71 -13.49 31.16
N SER A 192 -21.96 -13.71 30.75
CA SER A 192 -23.12 -13.08 31.36
C SER A 192 -23.28 -13.41 32.87
N GLU A 193 -23.10 -14.68 33.22
CA GLU A 193 -23.21 -15.10 34.63
C GLU A 193 -22.01 -14.64 35.45
N MET A 194 -20.81 -14.64 34.88
CA MET A 194 -19.61 -14.11 35.56
C MET A 194 -19.74 -12.62 35.82
N SER A 195 -20.27 -11.86 34.86
CA SER A 195 -20.48 -10.41 34.99
C SER A 195 -21.52 -10.05 36.03
N LYS A 196 -22.57 -10.87 36.20
CA LYS A 196 -23.67 -10.61 37.14
C LYS A 196 -23.34 -10.95 38.59
N THR A 197 -22.56 -11.99 38.84
CA THR A 197 -22.47 -12.59 40.16
C THR A 197 -21.14 -12.45 40.86
N GLY A 198 -20.06 -12.16 40.15
CA GLY A 198 -18.69 -12.16 40.73
C GLY A 198 -18.31 -13.50 41.41
N THR A 199 -19.05 -14.58 41.12
CA THR A 199 -18.93 -15.87 41.77
C THR A 199 -17.84 -16.73 41.15
N LYS A 200 -17.14 -17.50 41.99
CA LYS A 200 -16.13 -18.47 41.56
C LYS A 200 -16.70 -19.78 41.01
N LYS A 201 -18.03 -19.94 41.00
CA LYS A 201 -18.69 -21.19 40.52
C LYS A 201 -19.78 -20.84 39.53
N LEU A 202 -19.74 -21.51 38.41
CA LEU A 202 -20.73 -21.44 37.34
C LEU A 202 -21.43 -22.80 37.24
N THR A 203 -22.73 -22.78 37.08
CA THR A 203 -23.52 -23.98 36.78
C THR A 203 -23.92 -23.94 35.32
N LEU A 204 -23.47 -24.92 34.56
CA LEU A 204 -23.84 -25.02 33.13
C LEU A 204 -25.32 -25.46 33.03
N PRO A 205 -26.05 -24.95 32.02
CA PRO A 205 -27.41 -25.44 31.75
C PRO A 205 -27.36 -26.91 31.30
N ASP A 206 -28.42 -27.63 31.65
CA ASP A 206 -28.62 -29.04 31.26
C ASP A 206 -28.87 -29.20 29.75
#